data_2180850d79925206d6770ce79b3e65fe
#
_entry.id   2180850d79925206d6770ce79b3e65fe
#
_cell.length_a   1.000
_cell.length_b   1.000
_cell.length_c   1.000
_cell.angle_alpha   90.00
_cell.angle_beta   90.00
_cell.angle_gamma   90.00
#
_symmetry.space_group_name_H-M   'P 1'
#
loop_
_entity.id
_entity.type
_entity.pdbx_description
1 polymer ?
#
loop_
_entity_poly.entity_id
_entity_poly.type
_entity_poly.pdbx_seq_one_letter_code
_entity_poly.pdbx_strand_id
1 'polypeptide(L)'
;MTALPPNCLLEGETLADLVRRNCAIGFDLRFCRTVAHTADDGETITCDPIDAEFATLYTRTDLGEAIAIHDVELSSAGADEVAAISRALFVAIVNARRDPPDAAQRHEAEQAALIEPDRIV
;
A
#
# COMPACT_ATOMS: atom_id res chain seq x y z
N MET A 1 15.61 16.85 -6.41
CA MET A 1 14.78 16.81 -5.20
C MET A 1 14.35 15.38 -4.93
N THR A 2 14.73 14.87 -3.80
CA THR A 2 14.36 13.51 -3.41
C THR A 2 12.91 13.48 -2.99
N ALA A 3 12.15 12.53 -3.53
CA ALA A 3 10.78 12.31 -3.10
C ALA A 3 10.76 11.88 -1.63
N LEU A 4 9.77 12.35 -0.88
CA LEU A 4 9.59 11.90 0.49
C LEU A 4 9.26 10.39 0.49
N PRO A 5 9.87 9.62 1.39
CA PRO A 5 9.49 8.21 1.51
C PRO A 5 8.06 8.11 2.04
N PRO A 6 7.30 7.09 1.61
CA PRO A 6 5.99 6.83 2.18
C PRO A 6 6.07 6.62 3.69
N ASN A 7 5.12 7.16 4.42
CA ASN A 7 5.17 7.19 5.89
C ASN A 7 4.58 5.95 6.58
N CYS A 8 4.01 5.02 5.83
CA CYS A 8 3.48 3.77 6.39
C CYS A 8 4.37 2.56 6.15
N LEU A 9 5.54 2.74 5.54
CA LEU A 9 6.48 1.64 5.31
C LEU A 9 7.25 1.32 6.58
N LEU A 10 7.67 0.07 6.70
CA LEU A 10 8.56 -0.34 7.77
C LEU A 10 9.95 0.30 7.55
N GLU A 11 10.67 0.48 8.65
CA GLU A 11 12.02 1.04 8.57
C GLU A 11 12.90 0.19 7.65
N GLY A 12 13.56 0.85 6.71
CA GLY A 12 14.42 0.18 5.75
C GLY A 12 13.70 -0.45 4.56
N GLU A 13 12.37 -0.47 4.57
CA GLU A 13 11.59 -1.02 3.47
C GLU A 13 11.44 0.01 2.35
N THR A 14 11.57 -0.44 1.10
CA THR A 14 11.30 0.40 -0.07
C THR A 14 9.96 0.03 -0.70
N LEU A 15 9.42 0.92 -1.54
CA LEU A 15 8.21 0.61 -2.29
C LEU A 15 8.39 -0.62 -3.17
N ALA A 16 9.55 -0.78 -3.78
CA ALA A 16 9.84 -1.95 -4.62
C ALA A 16 9.76 -3.24 -3.81
N ASP A 17 10.32 -3.24 -2.60
CA ASP A 17 10.28 -4.40 -1.71
C ASP A 17 8.85 -4.74 -1.31
N LEU A 18 8.08 -3.72 -0.95
CA LEU A 18 6.70 -3.91 -0.53
C LEU A 18 5.86 -4.46 -1.66
N VAL A 19 6.02 -3.92 -2.88
CA VAL A 19 5.29 -4.36 -4.06
C VAL A 19 5.59 -5.83 -4.38
N ARG A 20 6.86 -6.22 -4.33
CA ARG A 20 7.26 -7.60 -4.62
C ARG A 20 6.78 -8.56 -3.56
N ARG A 21 6.97 -8.21 -2.31
CA ARG A 21 6.60 -9.08 -1.17
C ARG A 21 5.11 -9.35 -1.12
N ASN A 22 4.30 -8.37 -1.46
CA ASN A 22 2.85 -8.47 -1.34
C ASN A 22 2.13 -8.74 -2.66
N CYS A 23 2.86 -8.92 -3.74
CA CYS A 23 2.27 -9.11 -5.07
C CYS A 23 1.25 -8.02 -5.39
N ALA A 24 1.67 -6.77 -5.24
CA ALA A 24 0.82 -5.62 -5.46
C ALA A 24 0.41 -5.53 -6.93
N ILE A 25 -0.87 -5.30 -7.18
CA ILE A 25 -1.43 -5.22 -8.53
C ILE A 25 -2.12 -3.90 -8.82
N GLY A 26 -2.27 -3.06 -7.83
CA GLY A 26 -2.93 -1.76 -8.01
C GLY A 26 -2.85 -0.93 -6.76
N PHE A 27 -3.51 0.21 -6.78
CA PHE A 27 -3.55 1.11 -5.64
C PHE A 27 -4.81 1.95 -5.68
N ASP A 28 -5.23 2.45 -4.53
CA ASP A 28 -6.35 3.38 -4.43
C ASP A 28 -6.11 4.37 -3.28
N LEU A 29 -6.84 5.48 -3.35
CA LEU A 29 -6.82 6.52 -2.34
C LEU A 29 -8.16 6.52 -1.62
N ARG A 30 -8.11 6.57 -0.28
CA ARG A 30 -9.32 6.60 0.53
C ARG A 30 -9.27 7.76 1.50
N PHE A 31 -10.41 8.42 1.64
CA PHE A 31 -10.57 9.47 2.64
C PHE A 31 -10.91 8.84 3.99
N CYS A 32 -10.27 9.33 5.03
CA CYS A 32 -10.32 8.71 6.35
C CYS A 32 -10.50 9.73 7.45
N ARG A 33 -10.98 9.25 8.58
CA ARG A 33 -11.00 10.02 9.82
C ARG A 33 -10.74 9.09 11.00
N THR A 34 -10.38 9.66 12.11
CA THR A 34 -10.16 8.91 13.34
C THR A 34 -11.41 9.00 14.19
N VAL A 35 -11.85 7.87 14.72
CA VAL A 35 -12.96 7.77 15.65
C VAL A 35 -12.41 7.25 16.97
N ALA A 36 -12.58 8.01 18.03
CA ALA A 36 -12.16 7.59 19.36
C ALA A 36 -13.32 6.85 20.05
N HIS A 37 -13.06 5.61 20.45
CA HIS A 37 -14.04 4.84 21.22
C HIS A 37 -13.80 5.01 22.72
N THR A 38 -12.54 5.13 23.11
CA THR A 38 -12.11 5.40 24.48
C THR A 38 -11.01 6.44 24.45
N ALA A 39 -10.59 6.91 25.62
CA ALA A 39 -9.55 7.93 25.72
C ALA A 39 -8.23 7.52 25.03
N ASP A 40 -7.95 6.23 24.96
CA ASP A 40 -6.68 5.73 24.45
C ASP A 40 -6.79 5.07 23.07
N ASP A 41 -7.99 4.87 22.56
CA ASP A 41 -8.21 4.16 21.31
C ASP A 41 -8.69 5.09 20.21
N GLY A 42 -7.83 5.28 19.20
CA GLY A 42 -8.24 5.89 17.96
C GLY A 42 -8.34 4.83 16.89
N GLU A 43 -9.49 4.70 16.27
CA GLU A 43 -9.66 3.80 15.13
C GLU A 43 -9.81 4.63 13.86
N THR A 44 -9.08 4.25 12.83
CA THR A 44 -9.19 4.90 11.53
C THR A 44 -10.27 4.23 10.72
N ILE A 45 -11.21 5.02 10.23
CA ILE A 45 -12.27 4.53 9.35
C ILE A 45 -12.28 5.31 8.04
N THR A 46 -12.73 4.67 6.97
CA THR A 46 -12.98 5.36 5.70
C THR A 46 -14.28 6.15 5.81
N CYS A 47 -14.35 7.28 5.13
CA CYS A 47 -15.52 8.15 5.19
C CYS A 47 -15.66 8.94 3.89
N ASP A 48 -16.72 9.73 3.78
CA ASP A 48 -16.90 10.64 2.66
C ASP A 48 -15.88 11.78 2.73
N PRO A 49 -15.46 12.34 1.59
CA PRO A 49 -14.48 13.43 1.57
C PRO A 49 -14.83 14.61 2.47
N ILE A 50 -16.11 14.92 2.63
CA ILE A 50 -16.55 16.07 3.43
C ILE A 50 -16.27 15.87 4.91
N ASP A 51 -16.24 14.63 5.39
CA ASP A 51 -16.01 14.30 6.79
C ASP A 51 -14.57 13.91 7.07
N ALA A 52 -13.72 13.89 6.05
CA ALA A 52 -12.37 13.38 6.16
C ALA A 52 -11.43 14.33 6.88
N GLU A 53 -10.53 13.76 7.67
CA GLU A 53 -9.44 14.47 8.33
C GLU A 53 -8.14 14.31 7.56
N PHE A 54 -7.99 13.20 6.84
CA PHE A 54 -6.81 12.90 6.03
C PHE A 54 -7.19 11.90 4.95
N ALA A 55 -6.23 11.56 4.10
CA ALA A 55 -6.40 10.50 3.12
C ALA A 55 -5.27 9.51 3.24
N THR A 56 -5.54 8.26 2.88
CA THR A 56 -4.54 7.20 2.89
C THR A 56 -4.46 6.56 1.52
N LEU A 57 -3.24 6.46 1.01
CA LEU A 57 -2.95 5.73 -0.21
C LEU A 57 -2.69 4.27 0.16
N TYR A 58 -3.43 3.37 -0.45
CA TYR A 58 -3.30 1.92 -0.26
C TYR A 58 -2.80 1.26 -1.53
N THR A 59 -2.02 0.19 -1.38
CA THR A 59 -1.82 -0.73 -2.48
C THR A 59 -2.73 -1.92 -2.31
N ARG A 60 -3.09 -2.57 -3.43
CA ARG A 60 -3.91 -3.77 -3.43
C ARG A 60 -3.06 -4.96 -3.82
N THR A 61 -3.16 -6.03 -3.05
CA THR A 61 -2.49 -7.28 -3.36
C THR A 61 -3.31 -8.10 -4.33
N ASP A 62 -2.70 -9.15 -4.89
CA ASP A 62 -3.40 -10.09 -5.77
C ASP A 62 -4.51 -10.86 -5.05
N LEU A 63 -4.50 -10.84 -3.71
CA LEU A 63 -5.55 -11.46 -2.89
C LEU A 63 -6.65 -10.48 -2.50
N GLY A 64 -6.56 -9.23 -2.96
CA GLY A 64 -7.56 -8.22 -2.67
C GLY A 64 -7.35 -7.47 -1.36
N GLU A 65 -6.25 -7.73 -0.65
CA GLU A 65 -5.94 -7.03 0.58
C GLU A 65 -5.49 -5.60 0.30
N ALA A 66 -5.83 -4.69 1.20
CA ALA A 66 -5.38 -3.30 1.14
C ALA A 66 -4.28 -3.10 2.16
N ILE A 67 -3.14 -2.56 1.70
CA ILE A 67 -2.01 -2.27 2.57
C ILE A 67 -1.74 -0.77 2.52
N ALA A 68 -1.77 -0.12 3.68
CA ALA A 68 -1.54 1.32 3.76
C ALA A 68 -0.09 1.65 3.38
N ILE A 69 0.08 2.63 2.50
CA ILE A 69 1.38 3.07 2.01
C ILE A 69 1.73 4.44 2.57
N HIS A 70 0.77 5.37 2.57
CA HIS A 70 1.07 6.76 2.92
C HIS A 70 -0.18 7.48 3.36
N ASP A 71 -0.10 8.14 4.52
CA ASP A 71 -1.14 9.04 5.00
C ASP A 71 -0.77 10.46 4.59
N VAL A 72 -1.75 11.22 4.16
CA VAL A 72 -1.53 12.52 3.58
C VAL A 72 -2.56 13.54 4.07
N GLU A 73 -2.12 14.78 4.22
CA GLU A 73 -3.02 15.88 4.56
C GLU A 73 -3.93 16.23 3.40
N LEU A 74 -5.11 16.71 3.71
CA LEU A 74 -6.06 17.21 2.71
C LEU A 74 -5.67 18.64 2.32
N SER A 75 -4.66 18.76 1.45
CA SER A 75 -4.09 20.03 1.04
C SER A 75 -3.47 19.88 -0.35
N SER A 76 -3.06 21.01 -0.94
CA SER A 76 -2.33 21.00 -2.23
C SER A 76 -1.01 20.25 -2.09
N ALA A 77 -0.31 20.44 -0.97
CA ALA A 77 0.92 19.70 -0.69
C ALA A 77 0.66 18.20 -0.60
N GLY A 78 -0.44 17.82 0.06
CA GLY A 78 -0.86 16.42 0.14
C GLY A 78 -1.17 15.84 -1.24
N ALA A 79 -1.81 16.59 -2.10
CA ALA A 79 -2.10 16.16 -3.47
C ALA A 79 -0.81 15.91 -4.24
N ASP A 80 0.19 16.75 -4.08
CA ASP A 80 1.49 16.60 -4.74
C ASP A 80 2.20 15.34 -4.22
N GLU A 81 2.13 15.05 -2.92
CA GLU A 81 2.69 13.84 -2.33
C GLU A 81 2.01 12.59 -2.88
N VAL A 82 0.69 12.58 -2.96
CA VAL A 82 -0.07 11.47 -3.51
C VAL A 82 0.32 11.22 -4.96
N ALA A 83 0.43 12.29 -5.75
CA ALA A 83 0.81 12.16 -7.16
C ALA A 83 2.20 11.55 -7.31
N ALA A 84 3.17 12.01 -6.51
CA ALA A 84 4.54 11.51 -6.57
C ALA A 84 4.64 10.04 -6.13
N ILE A 85 3.98 9.69 -5.04
CA ILE A 85 4.04 8.33 -4.49
C ILE A 85 3.25 7.37 -5.37
N SER A 86 2.10 7.77 -5.89
CA SER A 86 1.31 6.96 -6.82
C SER A 86 2.09 6.65 -8.08
N ARG A 87 2.83 7.62 -8.60
CA ARG A 87 3.70 7.42 -9.76
C ARG A 87 4.80 6.40 -9.44
N ALA A 88 5.46 6.56 -8.31
CA ALA A 88 6.51 5.64 -7.87
C ALA A 88 5.96 4.23 -7.68
N LEU A 89 4.76 4.12 -7.11
CA LEU A 89 4.10 2.85 -6.88
C LEU A 89 3.74 2.17 -8.21
N PHE A 90 3.21 2.94 -9.17
CA PHE A 90 2.92 2.43 -10.49
C PHE A 90 4.18 1.87 -11.17
N VAL A 91 5.28 2.64 -11.12
CA VAL A 91 6.56 2.20 -11.68
C VAL A 91 7.06 0.94 -11.00
N ALA A 92 6.96 0.85 -9.68
CA ALA A 92 7.37 -0.34 -8.94
C ALA A 92 6.56 -1.57 -9.34
N ILE A 93 5.25 -1.42 -9.55
CA ILE A 93 4.38 -2.51 -9.99
C ILE A 93 4.78 -2.97 -11.41
N VAL A 94 5.00 -2.02 -12.31
CA VAL A 94 5.43 -2.34 -13.68
C VAL A 94 6.77 -3.05 -13.69
N ASN A 95 7.73 -2.56 -12.90
CA ASN A 95 9.05 -3.17 -12.82
C ASN A 95 8.99 -4.57 -12.22
N ALA A 96 8.15 -4.79 -11.24
CA ALA A 96 7.97 -6.12 -10.64
C ALA A 96 7.42 -7.12 -11.65
N ARG A 97 6.65 -6.67 -12.63
CA ARG A 97 6.15 -7.52 -13.71
C ARG A 97 7.22 -7.84 -14.75
N ARG A 98 8.09 -6.85 -15.04
CA ARG A 98 9.17 -7.02 -16.01
C ARG A 98 10.31 -7.86 -15.47
N ASP A 99 10.60 -7.69 -14.18
CA ASP A 99 11.65 -8.40 -13.49
C ASP A 99 11.00 -9.33 -12.47
N PRO A 100 10.47 -10.48 -12.92
CA PRO A 100 9.84 -11.41 -11.99
C PRO A 100 10.86 -11.91 -10.97
N PRO A 101 10.40 -12.34 -9.78
CA PRO A 101 11.30 -12.91 -8.79
C PRO A 101 12.11 -14.03 -9.38
N ASP A 102 13.32 -14.26 -8.87
CA ASP A 102 14.17 -15.33 -9.34
C ASP A 102 13.51 -16.70 -9.06
N ALA A 103 14.11 -17.75 -9.60
CA ALA A 103 13.55 -19.09 -9.50
C ALA A 103 13.33 -19.54 -8.03
N ALA A 104 14.24 -19.16 -7.14
CA ALA A 104 14.12 -19.51 -5.73
C ALA A 104 12.93 -18.80 -5.07
N GLN A 105 12.75 -17.52 -5.36
CA GLN A 105 11.63 -16.75 -4.83
C GLN A 105 10.30 -17.28 -5.37
N ARG A 106 10.24 -17.65 -6.64
CA ARG A 106 9.04 -18.26 -7.23
C ARG A 106 8.72 -19.59 -6.56
N HIS A 107 9.75 -20.39 -6.32
CA HIS A 107 9.59 -21.68 -5.67
C HIS A 107 9.01 -21.53 -4.28
N GLU A 108 9.51 -20.57 -3.51
CA GLU A 108 8.97 -20.27 -2.17
C GLU A 108 7.51 -19.84 -2.25
N ALA A 109 7.16 -18.98 -3.21
CA ALA A 109 5.79 -18.53 -3.39
C ALA A 109 4.87 -19.69 -3.75
N GLU A 110 5.30 -20.59 -4.62
CA GLU A 110 4.55 -21.78 -5.01
C GLU A 110 4.37 -22.72 -3.81
N GLN A 111 5.41 -22.91 -3.02
CA GLN A 111 5.33 -23.73 -1.81
C GLN A 111 4.35 -23.14 -0.81
N ALA A 112 4.37 -21.83 -0.61
CA ALA A 112 3.43 -21.17 0.27
C ALA A 112 1.99 -21.34 -0.23
N ALA A 113 1.77 -21.24 -1.53
CA ALA A 113 0.44 -21.43 -2.13
C ALA A 113 -0.07 -22.85 -1.94
N LEU A 114 0.82 -23.85 -1.97
CA LEU A 114 0.45 -25.24 -1.75
C LEU A 114 0.09 -25.53 -0.29
N ILE A 115 0.69 -24.81 0.65
CA ILE A 115 0.42 -24.97 2.07
C ILE A 115 -0.92 -24.35 2.46
N GLU A 116 -1.39 -23.36 1.71
CA GLU A 116 -2.64 -22.67 1.97
C GLU A 116 -3.70 -23.04 0.95
N PRO A 117 -4.41 -24.16 1.12
CA PRO A 117 -5.40 -24.61 0.15
C PRO A 117 -6.55 -23.62 -0.05
N ASP A 118 -6.81 -22.75 0.91
CA ASP A 118 -7.86 -21.75 0.81
C ASP A 118 -7.55 -20.64 -0.18
N ARG A 119 -6.33 -20.59 -0.67
CA ARG A 119 -5.89 -19.63 -1.67
C ARG A 119 -6.14 -20.10 -3.09
N ILE A 120 -6.78 -21.21 -3.26
CA ILE A 120 -7.09 -21.74 -4.58
C ILE A 120 -8.11 -20.81 -5.23
N VAL A 121 -7.72 -20.30 -6.35
CA VAL A 121 -8.54 -19.40 -7.14
C VAL A 121 -9.10 -20.14 -8.33
#